data_76eec89a72b6c811e0bad89f6d57a6c5
#
_entry.id   76eec89a72b6c811e0bad89f6d57a6c5
#
_cell.length_a   1.000
_cell.length_b   1.000
_cell.length_c   1.000
_cell.angle_alpha   90.00
_cell.angle_beta   90.00
_cell.angle_gamma   90.00
#
_symmetry.space_group_name_H-M   'P 1'
#
loop_
_entity.id
_entity.type
_entity.pdbx_description
1 polymer ?
#
loop_
_entity_poly.entity_id
_entity_poly.type
_entity_poly.pdbx_seq_one_letter_code
_entity_poly.pdbx_strand_id
1 'polypeptide(L)'
;MLTRRTFLKEMAAGAAFFGMAATAPAQTPAARPNIIFIMADDIGYGDLCCYGAQKVKTPNLDRIAREGVRCTDAHATASVCSPTRYSLLTGTYAWRNRDGDHILSGVAPLSIPHGAATLPSLLKQAGYATGMVGKWHLGLGTKESPVDYNGVIAPGPCDVGFDHAFYFAATGDRVPCVFIENDHVVGLDPNDPIRVRYDAPFGDEPTGDQIPDRLKIKADKSHSQAVVNGISRIGYMSGGRSARWVDEDMADTFTK
;
A
#
# COMPACT_ATOMS: atom_id res chain seq x y z
N MET A 1 -50.97 -45.91 8.97
CA MET A 1 -51.46 -45.01 10.02
C MET A 1 -50.56 -45.13 11.23
N LEU A 2 -49.80 -44.12 11.58
CA LEU A 2 -48.96 -44.10 12.80
C LEU A 2 -49.89 -44.05 14.02
N THR A 3 -49.75 -44.97 14.95
CA THR A 3 -50.55 -44.95 16.18
C THR A 3 -50.05 -43.89 17.15
N ARG A 4 -50.92 -43.31 17.98
CA ARG A 4 -50.56 -42.33 19.03
C ARG A 4 -49.38 -42.76 19.88
N ARG A 5 -49.21 -44.04 20.10
CA ARG A 5 -48.16 -44.63 20.91
C ARG A 5 -46.76 -44.62 20.21
N THR A 6 -46.78 -44.78 18.87
CA THR A 6 -45.56 -44.69 18.04
C THR A 6 -45.10 -43.22 17.92
N PHE A 7 -46.02 -42.28 17.76
CA PHE A 7 -45.71 -40.85 17.71
C PHE A 7 -45.08 -40.30 19.01
N LEU A 8 -45.63 -40.73 20.17
CA LEU A 8 -45.10 -40.31 21.47
C LEU A 8 -43.70 -40.93 21.76
N LYS A 9 -43.41 -42.13 21.27
CA LYS A 9 -42.07 -42.73 21.39
C LYS A 9 -41.02 -42.04 20.54
N GLU A 10 -41.40 -41.62 19.35
CA GLU A 10 -40.49 -40.86 18.46
C GLU A 10 -40.26 -39.42 18.96
N MET A 11 -41.26 -38.78 19.54
CA MET A 11 -41.09 -37.47 20.20
C MET A 11 -40.21 -37.55 21.44
N ALA A 12 -40.30 -38.61 22.24
CA ALA A 12 -39.44 -38.84 23.42
C ALA A 12 -37.97 -39.12 23.02
N ALA A 13 -37.73 -39.85 21.93
CA ALA A 13 -36.40 -40.09 21.38
C ALA A 13 -35.79 -38.80 20.79
N GLY A 14 -36.59 -37.95 20.13
CA GLY A 14 -36.15 -36.63 19.61
C GLY A 14 -35.77 -35.66 20.71
N ALA A 15 -36.53 -35.63 21.83
CA ALA A 15 -36.19 -34.76 22.96
C ALA A 15 -34.90 -35.19 23.72
N ALA A 16 -34.58 -36.47 23.74
CA ALA A 16 -33.34 -36.96 24.31
C ALA A 16 -32.09 -36.58 23.47
N PHE A 17 -32.25 -36.48 22.14
CA PHE A 17 -31.16 -36.05 21.27
C PHE A 17 -30.91 -34.52 21.36
N PHE A 18 -31.91 -33.69 21.61
CA PHE A 18 -31.76 -32.26 21.82
C PHE A 18 -31.14 -31.93 23.20
N GLY A 19 -31.30 -32.76 24.19
CA GLY A 19 -30.72 -32.56 25.54
C GLY A 19 -29.21 -32.82 25.65
N MET A 20 -28.60 -33.53 24.72
CA MET A 20 -27.17 -33.82 24.73
C MET A 20 -26.31 -32.84 23.90
N ALA A 21 -26.95 -31.89 23.21
CA ALA A 21 -26.23 -30.87 22.42
C ALA A 21 -25.77 -29.65 23.25
N ALA A 22 -26.03 -29.62 24.56
CA ALA A 22 -25.89 -28.41 25.37
C ALA A 22 -24.58 -28.30 26.20
N THR A 23 -23.59 -29.15 25.96
CA THR A 23 -22.28 -29.04 26.66
C THR A 23 -21.09 -29.11 25.74
N ALA A 24 -21.18 -28.52 24.55
CA ALA A 24 -19.96 -28.19 23.85
C ALA A 24 -19.23 -27.12 24.69
N PRO A 25 -17.99 -27.37 25.15
CA PRO A 25 -17.24 -26.34 25.87
C PRO A 25 -17.23 -25.10 24.98
N ALA A 26 -17.55 -23.95 25.54
CA ALA A 26 -17.43 -22.68 24.85
C ALA A 26 -15.99 -22.62 24.34
N GLN A 27 -15.81 -22.73 23.02
CA GLN A 27 -14.49 -22.56 22.43
C GLN A 27 -14.04 -21.17 22.79
N THR A 28 -12.98 -21.08 23.58
CA THR A 28 -12.27 -19.82 23.81
C THR A 28 -12.05 -19.21 22.43
N PRO A 29 -12.47 -17.96 22.16
CA PRO A 29 -12.24 -17.36 20.86
C PRO A 29 -10.77 -17.54 20.51
N ALA A 30 -10.47 -18.24 19.42
CA ALA A 30 -9.10 -18.42 18.97
C ALA A 30 -8.46 -17.05 18.87
N ALA A 31 -7.28 -16.87 19.45
CA ALA A 31 -6.55 -15.62 19.38
C ALA A 31 -6.42 -15.23 17.90
N ARG A 32 -6.83 -14.02 17.54
CA ARG A 32 -6.76 -13.55 16.15
C ARG A 32 -5.30 -13.50 15.72
N PRO A 33 -4.94 -14.08 14.57
CA PRO A 33 -3.55 -14.03 14.10
C PRO A 33 -3.18 -12.60 13.70
N ASN A 34 -1.92 -12.22 13.89
CA ASN A 34 -1.38 -11.04 13.23
C ASN A 34 -1.30 -11.30 11.71
N ILE A 35 -1.59 -10.26 10.93
CA ILE A 35 -1.59 -10.33 9.46
C ILE A 35 -0.54 -9.38 8.93
N ILE A 36 0.44 -9.89 8.20
CA ILE A 36 1.44 -9.09 7.49
C ILE A 36 1.24 -9.34 6.00
N PHE A 37 0.92 -8.28 5.26
CA PHE A 37 0.81 -8.30 3.81
C PHE A 37 2.02 -7.57 3.19
N ILE A 38 2.80 -8.28 2.37
CA ILE A 38 3.98 -7.71 1.69
C ILE A 38 3.71 -7.71 0.19
N MET A 39 3.67 -6.51 -0.41
CA MET A 39 3.58 -6.33 -1.85
C MET A 39 4.93 -5.86 -2.38
N ALA A 40 5.57 -6.68 -3.19
CA ALA A 40 6.76 -6.30 -3.92
C ALA A 40 6.40 -5.43 -5.14
N ASP A 41 7.28 -4.50 -5.49
CA ASP A 41 7.12 -3.58 -6.60
C ASP A 41 8.06 -3.99 -7.74
N ASP A 42 7.49 -4.22 -8.93
CA ASP A 42 8.19 -4.66 -10.14
C ASP A 42 9.00 -5.97 -9.99
N ILE A 43 8.53 -6.91 -9.16
CA ILE A 43 9.09 -8.26 -9.06
C ILE A 43 8.28 -9.23 -9.91
N GLY A 44 8.94 -9.87 -10.87
CA GLY A 44 8.34 -10.88 -11.73
C GLY A 44 8.33 -12.27 -11.08
N TYR A 45 7.52 -13.18 -11.66
CA TYR A 45 7.40 -14.56 -11.20
C TYR A 45 8.76 -15.28 -11.08
N GLY A 46 9.67 -15.05 -12.04
CA GLY A 46 10.99 -15.68 -12.09
C GLY A 46 12.07 -15.02 -11.23
N ASP A 47 11.76 -14.00 -10.42
CA ASP A 47 12.77 -13.24 -9.67
C ASP A 47 13.03 -13.81 -8.26
N LEU A 48 12.20 -14.76 -7.79
CA LEU A 48 12.39 -15.44 -6.52
C LEU A 48 12.94 -16.86 -6.72
N CYS A 49 13.86 -17.31 -5.85
CA CYS A 49 14.46 -18.64 -5.99
C CYS A 49 13.41 -19.77 -5.90
N CYS A 50 12.39 -19.64 -5.07
CA CYS A 50 11.29 -20.60 -4.98
C CYS A 50 10.49 -20.74 -6.28
N TYR A 51 10.63 -19.79 -7.22
CA TYR A 51 10.07 -19.81 -8.58
C TYR A 51 11.12 -19.97 -9.68
N GLY A 52 12.38 -20.27 -9.31
CA GLY A 52 13.44 -20.63 -10.26
C GLY A 52 14.49 -19.55 -10.53
N ALA A 53 14.50 -18.43 -9.81
CA ALA A 53 15.57 -17.43 -9.92
C ALA A 53 16.94 -18.04 -9.65
N GLN A 54 17.93 -17.69 -10.47
CA GLN A 54 19.31 -18.19 -10.34
C GLN A 54 20.30 -17.08 -9.93
N LYS A 55 20.06 -15.85 -10.38
CA LYS A 55 21.00 -14.73 -10.21
C LYS A 55 20.88 -14.04 -8.84
N VAL A 56 19.65 -13.88 -8.35
CA VAL A 56 19.37 -13.26 -7.06
C VAL A 56 19.01 -14.35 -6.05
N LYS A 57 19.51 -14.26 -4.83
CA LYS A 57 19.20 -15.19 -3.75
C LYS A 57 18.14 -14.61 -2.82
N THR A 58 17.07 -15.35 -2.56
CA THR A 58 15.93 -14.93 -1.75
C THR A 58 15.64 -15.89 -0.59
N PRO A 59 16.63 -16.15 0.30
CA PRO A 59 16.55 -17.24 1.29
C PRO A 59 15.38 -17.09 2.28
N ASN A 60 15.02 -15.87 2.66
CA ASN A 60 13.92 -15.62 3.58
C ASN A 60 12.55 -15.84 2.92
N LEU A 61 12.37 -15.42 1.67
CA LEU A 61 11.15 -15.67 0.90
C LEU A 61 11.01 -17.15 0.56
N ASP A 62 12.12 -17.83 0.24
CA ASP A 62 12.15 -19.27 0.01
C ASP A 62 11.77 -20.06 1.28
N ARG A 63 12.14 -19.55 2.47
CA ARG A 63 11.70 -20.13 3.75
C ARG A 63 10.18 -20.02 3.91
N ILE A 64 9.61 -18.84 3.66
CA ILE A 64 8.14 -18.64 3.69
C ILE A 64 7.45 -19.61 2.73
N ALA A 65 7.99 -19.76 1.52
CA ALA A 65 7.44 -20.69 0.53
C ALA A 65 7.49 -22.17 0.97
N ARG A 66 8.52 -22.56 1.74
CA ARG A 66 8.64 -23.95 2.27
C ARG A 66 7.74 -24.21 3.48
N GLU A 67 7.58 -23.20 4.35
CA GLU A 67 6.86 -23.31 5.62
C GLU A 67 5.36 -23.01 5.46
N GLY A 68 4.97 -22.37 4.36
CA GLY A 68 3.60 -21.96 4.06
C GLY A 68 3.05 -22.53 2.76
N VAL A 69 2.32 -21.71 2.02
CA VAL A 69 1.70 -22.06 0.74
C VAL A 69 2.37 -21.28 -0.39
N ARG A 70 2.82 -21.98 -1.41
CA ARG A 70 3.33 -21.39 -2.64
C ARG A 70 2.26 -21.45 -3.74
N CYS A 71 1.79 -20.31 -4.19
CA CYS A 71 0.85 -20.21 -5.31
C CYS A 71 1.62 -20.33 -6.64
N THR A 72 1.22 -21.25 -7.50
CA THR A 72 1.85 -21.48 -8.81
C THR A 72 1.11 -20.77 -9.95
N ASP A 73 -0.09 -20.28 -9.69
CA ASP A 73 -0.95 -19.58 -10.66
C ASP A 73 -1.71 -18.45 -9.92
N ALA A 74 -0.98 -17.39 -9.56
CA ALA A 74 -1.54 -16.21 -8.92
C ALA A 74 -1.22 -14.97 -9.79
N HIS A 75 -2.22 -14.13 -9.99
CA HIS A 75 -2.13 -12.98 -10.88
C HIS A 75 -2.41 -11.68 -10.14
N ALA A 76 -1.60 -10.66 -10.43
CA ALA A 76 -1.93 -9.28 -10.06
C ALA A 76 -3.18 -8.83 -10.85
N THR A 77 -3.97 -7.96 -10.27
CA THR A 77 -5.21 -7.44 -10.89
C THR A 77 -4.95 -6.47 -12.04
N ALA A 78 -3.74 -5.92 -12.11
CA ALA A 78 -3.24 -5.08 -13.19
C ALA A 78 -1.72 -5.23 -13.31
N SER A 79 -1.17 -4.85 -14.45
CA SER A 79 0.28 -4.90 -14.73
C SER A 79 1.06 -3.69 -14.24
N VAL A 80 0.41 -2.74 -13.58
CA VAL A 80 1.01 -1.48 -13.09
C VAL A 80 0.54 -1.14 -11.67
N CYS A 81 1.30 -0.26 -11.01
CA CYS A 81 1.26 0.00 -9.58
C CYS A 81 -0.08 0.52 -9.04
N SER A 82 -0.54 1.73 -9.40
CA SER A 82 -1.75 2.33 -8.82
C SER A 82 -3.00 1.45 -9.00
N PRO A 83 -3.29 0.89 -10.19
CA PRO A 83 -4.42 0.01 -10.39
C PRO A 83 -4.39 -1.27 -9.54
N THR A 84 -3.21 -1.89 -9.40
CA THR A 84 -3.06 -3.09 -8.55
C THR A 84 -3.27 -2.75 -7.07
N ARG A 85 -2.69 -1.64 -6.60
CA ARG A 85 -2.83 -1.15 -5.20
C ARG A 85 -4.28 -0.78 -4.88
N TYR A 86 -4.95 -0.10 -5.82
CA TYR A 86 -6.37 0.20 -5.70
C TYR A 86 -7.20 -1.08 -5.52
N SER A 87 -7.00 -2.04 -6.41
CA SER A 87 -7.75 -3.30 -6.36
C SER A 87 -7.49 -4.10 -5.08
N LEU A 88 -6.24 -4.12 -4.60
CA LEU A 88 -5.87 -4.76 -3.34
C LEU A 88 -6.64 -4.17 -2.17
N LEU A 89 -6.64 -2.84 -2.03
CA LEU A 89 -7.24 -2.19 -0.88
C LEU A 89 -8.77 -2.17 -0.92
N THR A 90 -9.37 -2.06 -2.11
CA THR A 90 -10.83 -1.90 -2.26
C THR A 90 -11.58 -3.19 -2.61
N GLY A 91 -10.86 -4.28 -2.97
CA GLY A 91 -11.49 -5.49 -3.50
C GLY A 91 -12.19 -5.29 -4.86
N THR A 92 -11.95 -4.16 -5.53
CA THR A 92 -12.60 -3.79 -6.78
C THR A 92 -11.56 -3.60 -7.88
N TYR A 93 -11.79 -4.15 -9.06
CA TYR A 93 -10.91 -3.90 -10.20
C TYR A 93 -10.82 -2.40 -10.53
N ALA A 94 -9.62 -1.90 -10.71
CA ALA A 94 -9.34 -0.48 -10.92
C ALA A 94 -10.04 0.09 -12.17
N TRP A 95 -10.18 -0.68 -13.24
CA TRP A 95 -10.90 -0.27 -14.47
C TRP A 95 -12.40 0.05 -14.24
N ARG A 96 -12.97 -0.32 -13.09
CA ARG A 96 -14.30 0.11 -12.67
C ARG A 96 -14.33 1.50 -12.05
N ASN A 97 -13.15 2.06 -11.73
CA ASN A 97 -12.99 3.39 -11.18
C ASN A 97 -12.01 4.20 -12.05
N ARG A 98 -12.51 5.19 -12.77
CA ARG A 98 -11.71 6.01 -13.69
C ARG A 98 -10.57 6.78 -13.02
N ASP A 99 -10.70 7.12 -11.74
CA ASP A 99 -9.67 7.82 -10.98
C ASP A 99 -8.54 6.88 -10.50
N GLY A 100 -8.72 5.57 -10.57
CA GLY A 100 -7.76 4.57 -10.11
C GLY A 100 -7.19 3.66 -11.19
N ASP A 101 -7.58 3.83 -12.46
CA ASP A 101 -7.24 2.91 -13.56
C ASP A 101 -5.92 3.22 -14.28
N HIS A 102 -5.17 4.23 -13.82
CA HIS A 102 -3.90 4.69 -14.41
C HIS A 102 -2.85 4.95 -13.33
N ILE A 103 -1.62 5.21 -13.78
CA ILE A 103 -0.50 5.54 -12.88
C ILE A 103 -0.64 7.01 -12.43
N LEU A 104 -0.76 7.20 -11.13
CA LEU A 104 -0.99 8.50 -10.52
C LEU A 104 0.32 9.29 -10.35
N SER A 105 0.23 10.62 -10.40
CA SER A 105 1.32 11.51 -10.01
C SER A 105 1.36 11.72 -8.49
N GLY A 106 2.45 12.30 -7.97
CA GLY A 106 2.55 12.64 -6.55
C GLY A 106 1.57 13.74 -6.10
N VAL A 107 0.94 14.45 -7.02
CA VAL A 107 -0.06 15.49 -6.73
C VAL A 107 -1.48 15.09 -7.14
N ALA A 108 -1.68 13.84 -7.54
CA ALA A 108 -3.01 13.34 -7.89
C ALA A 108 -3.90 13.29 -6.63
N PRO A 109 -5.20 13.58 -6.76
CA PRO A 109 -6.15 13.39 -5.67
C PRO A 109 -6.30 11.92 -5.31
N LEU A 110 -6.76 11.65 -4.09
CA LEU A 110 -7.03 10.29 -3.61
C LEU A 110 -8.02 9.60 -4.54
N SER A 111 -7.62 8.45 -5.09
CA SER A 111 -8.43 7.66 -6.03
C SER A 111 -9.46 6.77 -5.35
N ILE A 112 -9.29 6.46 -4.06
CA ILE A 112 -10.26 5.67 -3.29
C ILE A 112 -11.42 6.58 -2.90
N PRO A 113 -12.67 6.26 -3.29
CA PRO A 113 -13.82 7.08 -2.94
C PRO A 113 -14.00 7.20 -1.42
N HIS A 114 -14.41 8.38 -0.97
CA HIS A 114 -14.72 8.61 0.44
C HIS A 114 -15.77 7.60 0.95
N GLY A 115 -15.51 6.99 2.10
CA GLY A 115 -16.40 6.00 2.70
C GLY A 115 -16.41 4.62 2.04
N ALA A 116 -15.57 4.38 1.02
CA ALA A 116 -15.43 3.06 0.44
C ALA A 116 -14.91 2.06 1.49
N ALA A 117 -15.48 0.85 1.48
CA ALA A 117 -14.93 -0.25 2.26
C ALA A 117 -13.53 -0.62 1.73
N THR A 118 -12.56 -0.69 2.61
CA THR A 118 -11.17 -1.04 2.28
C THR A 118 -10.69 -2.17 3.18
N LEU A 119 -9.64 -2.87 2.76
CA LEU A 119 -9.03 -3.92 3.57
C LEU A 119 -8.68 -3.44 4.99
N PRO A 120 -7.97 -2.30 5.19
CA PRO A 120 -7.69 -1.81 6.54
C PRO A 120 -8.96 -1.42 7.31
N SER A 121 -9.95 -0.79 6.67
CA SER A 121 -11.19 -0.42 7.36
C SER A 121 -11.99 -1.63 7.85
N LEU A 122 -12.01 -2.73 7.09
CA LEU A 122 -12.66 -3.98 7.49
C LEU A 122 -11.90 -4.68 8.62
N LEU A 123 -10.56 -4.69 8.57
CA LEU A 123 -9.74 -5.25 9.64
C LEU A 123 -9.89 -4.43 10.93
N LYS A 124 -9.95 -3.12 10.84
CA LYS A 124 -10.23 -2.23 11.98
C LYS A 124 -11.60 -2.52 12.62
N GLN A 125 -12.65 -2.70 11.81
CA GLN A 125 -13.96 -3.14 12.30
C GLN A 125 -13.91 -4.51 13.00
N ALA A 126 -13.02 -5.40 12.55
CA ALA A 126 -12.75 -6.66 13.21
C ALA A 126 -11.87 -6.53 14.47
N GLY A 127 -11.45 -5.32 14.86
CA GLY A 127 -10.68 -5.03 16.07
C GLY A 127 -9.17 -5.21 15.92
N TYR A 128 -8.63 -5.15 14.70
CA TYR A 128 -7.20 -5.06 14.45
C TYR A 128 -6.72 -3.61 14.53
N ALA A 129 -5.51 -3.41 15.04
CA ALA A 129 -4.72 -2.22 14.72
C ALA A 129 -4.15 -2.37 13.31
N THR A 130 -4.19 -1.30 12.52
CA THR A 130 -3.82 -1.33 11.11
C THR A 130 -2.68 -0.38 10.81
N GLY A 131 -1.62 -0.86 10.14
CA GLY A 131 -0.46 -0.07 9.77
C GLY A 131 -0.08 -0.25 8.30
N MET A 132 0.52 0.79 7.74
CA MET A 132 1.05 0.78 6.38
C MET A 132 2.47 1.34 6.38
N VAL A 133 3.39 0.69 5.67
CA VAL A 133 4.75 1.17 5.45
C VAL A 133 5.11 1.03 3.97
N GLY A 134 5.73 2.07 3.39
CA GLY A 134 6.27 2.03 2.03
C GLY A 134 5.49 2.84 0.99
N LYS A 135 5.42 2.36 -0.24
CA LYS A 135 4.81 3.05 -1.38
C LYS A 135 3.28 3.13 -1.24
N TRP A 136 2.72 4.34 -1.26
CA TRP A 136 1.28 4.57 -1.30
C TRP A 136 0.71 4.50 -2.73
N HIS A 137 0.99 5.47 -3.54
CA HIS A 137 0.67 5.60 -4.97
C HIS A 137 -0.84 5.50 -5.31
N LEU A 138 -1.69 6.00 -4.43
CA LEU A 138 -3.15 6.06 -4.64
C LEU A 138 -3.71 7.49 -4.57
N GLY A 139 -2.83 8.50 -4.64
CA GLY A 139 -3.20 9.90 -4.56
C GLY A 139 -3.42 10.39 -3.12
N LEU A 140 -3.46 11.71 -2.96
CA LEU A 140 -3.60 12.42 -1.68
C LEU A 140 -4.42 13.69 -1.89
N GLY A 141 -5.17 14.11 -0.85
CA GLY A 141 -6.05 15.26 -0.99
C GLY A 141 -7.27 14.98 -1.88
N THR A 142 -7.94 16.03 -2.30
CA THR A 142 -9.08 15.98 -3.24
C THR A 142 -8.84 16.90 -4.45
N LYS A 143 -9.75 16.90 -5.42
CA LYS A 143 -9.69 17.83 -6.57
C LYS A 143 -9.92 19.27 -6.12
N GLU A 144 -10.79 19.46 -5.12
CA GLU A 144 -11.17 20.77 -4.55
C GLU A 144 -10.14 21.28 -3.54
N SER A 145 -9.45 20.35 -2.84
CA SER A 145 -8.37 20.63 -1.89
C SER A 145 -7.16 19.76 -2.23
N PRO A 146 -6.35 20.18 -3.23
CA PRO A 146 -5.15 19.45 -3.61
C PRO A 146 -4.17 19.30 -2.45
N VAL A 147 -3.36 18.24 -2.49
CA VAL A 147 -2.36 17.97 -1.45
C VAL A 147 -1.40 19.15 -1.26
N ASP A 148 -1.25 19.60 -0.01
CA ASP A 148 -0.20 20.53 0.42
C ASP A 148 0.82 19.76 1.28
N TYR A 149 2.04 19.60 0.76
CA TYR A 149 3.14 18.93 1.45
C TYR A 149 3.75 19.75 2.60
N ASN A 150 3.28 20.97 2.82
CA ASN A 150 3.74 21.85 3.90
C ASN A 150 2.77 21.91 5.09
N GLY A 151 1.63 21.26 4.97
CA GLY A 151 0.57 21.25 5.98
C GLY A 151 0.08 19.83 6.28
N VAL A 152 -1.18 19.76 6.69
CA VAL A 152 -1.88 18.50 6.92
C VAL A 152 -2.26 17.87 5.59
N ILE A 153 -1.83 16.64 5.36
CA ILE A 153 -2.12 15.85 4.16
C ILE A 153 -3.35 14.99 4.41
N ALA A 154 -4.50 15.46 3.93
CA ALA A 154 -5.78 14.76 4.05
C ALA A 154 -6.68 15.05 2.82
N PRO A 155 -7.46 14.06 2.36
CA PRO A 155 -7.42 12.66 2.76
C PRO A 155 -6.17 11.92 2.27
N GLY A 156 -5.80 10.87 3.02
CA GLY A 156 -4.65 10.02 2.75
C GLY A 156 -4.85 8.58 3.29
N PRO A 157 -3.78 7.82 3.54
CA PRO A 157 -3.88 6.44 4.03
C PRO A 157 -4.70 6.28 5.32
N CYS A 158 -4.59 7.21 6.27
CA CYS A 158 -5.34 7.14 7.53
C CYS A 158 -6.86 7.30 7.32
N ASP A 159 -7.27 8.08 6.31
CA ASP A 159 -8.69 8.29 5.99
C ASP A 159 -9.34 7.08 5.31
N VAL A 160 -8.55 6.16 4.79
CA VAL A 160 -9.05 4.91 4.21
C VAL A 160 -8.95 3.71 5.15
N GLY A 161 -8.58 3.94 6.43
CA GLY A 161 -8.71 2.95 7.49
C GLY A 161 -7.43 2.51 8.17
N PHE A 162 -6.25 3.00 7.80
CA PHE A 162 -5.02 2.76 8.55
C PHE A 162 -4.98 3.60 9.85
N ASP A 163 -4.53 3.00 10.95
CA ASP A 163 -4.30 3.71 12.21
C ASP A 163 -2.95 4.43 12.21
N HIS A 164 -1.98 3.90 11.46
CA HIS A 164 -0.66 4.49 11.27
C HIS A 164 -0.17 4.25 9.85
N ALA A 165 0.51 5.24 9.26
CA ALA A 165 1.10 5.14 7.95
C ALA A 165 2.46 5.85 7.90
N PHE A 166 3.49 5.14 7.43
CA PHE A 166 4.80 5.73 7.11
C PHE A 166 5.13 5.41 5.65
N TYR A 167 5.11 6.43 4.79
CA TYR A 167 5.05 6.18 3.35
C TYR A 167 5.67 7.30 2.51
N PHE A 168 5.76 7.05 1.21
CA PHE A 168 5.96 8.09 0.20
C PHE A 168 4.78 8.13 -0.79
N ALA A 169 4.52 9.33 -1.32
CA ALA A 169 3.27 9.64 -2.01
C ALA A 169 3.03 8.84 -3.29
N ALA A 170 4.05 8.70 -4.14
CA ALA A 170 3.93 8.05 -5.45
C ALA A 170 4.90 6.87 -5.60
N THR A 171 5.99 7.04 -6.37
CA THR A 171 7.02 6.04 -6.61
C THR A 171 8.39 6.63 -6.26
N GLY A 172 9.42 5.78 -6.09
CA GLY A 172 10.78 6.25 -5.84
C GLY A 172 11.34 7.13 -6.97
N ASP A 173 10.83 6.98 -8.17
CA ASP A 173 11.23 7.74 -9.35
C ASP A 173 10.44 9.06 -9.56
N ARG A 174 9.44 9.37 -8.72
CA ARG A 174 8.57 10.55 -8.84
C ARG A 174 8.67 11.48 -7.64
N VAL A 175 8.48 12.77 -7.92
CA VAL A 175 8.36 13.77 -6.86
C VAL A 175 6.96 13.73 -6.21
N PRO A 176 6.85 14.11 -4.90
CA PRO A 176 7.91 14.54 -4.01
C PRO A 176 8.73 13.38 -3.47
N CYS A 177 10.02 13.61 -3.30
CA CYS A 177 10.96 12.63 -2.77
C CYS A 177 11.12 12.81 -1.26
N VAL A 178 10.05 12.61 -0.51
CA VAL A 178 9.98 12.78 0.95
C VAL A 178 9.19 11.66 1.60
N PHE A 179 9.51 11.33 2.85
CA PHE A 179 8.67 10.46 3.67
C PHE A 179 7.55 11.25 4.33
N ILE A 180 6.43 10.58 4.50
CA ILE A 180 5.24 11.12 5.17
C ILE A 180 4.90 10.15 6.30
N GLU A 181 4.69 10.68 7.49
CA GLU A 181 4.15 9.93 8.62
C GLU A 181 2.74 10.41 8.92
N ASN A 182 1.79 9.51 8.80
CA ASN A 182 0.35 9.78 8.88
C ASN A 182 -0.08 10.88 7.90
N ASP A 183 -0.06 12.12 8.32
CA ASP A 183 -0.57 13.29 7.60
C ASP A 183 0.44 14.45 7.50
N HIS A 184 1.72 14.22 7.82
CA HIS A 184 2.77 15.24 7.74
C HIS A 184 4.05 14.71 7.10
N VAL A 185 4.74 15.61 6.39
CA VAL A 185 6.08 15.33 5.86
C VAL A 185 7.09 15.28 7.00
N VAL A 186 7.88 14.21 7.02
CA VAL A 186 8.92 14.00 8.02
C VAL A 186 10.13 14.91 7.75
N GLY A 187 10.59 15.62 8.78
CA GLY A 187 11.81 16.45 8.70
C GLY A 187 11.66 17.73 7.88
N LEU A 188 10.43 18.20 7.64
CA LEU A 188 10.18 19.44 6.92
C LEU A 188 10.68 20.66 7.70
N ASP A 189 11.48 21.50 7.05
CA ASP A 189 11.79 22.85 7.53
C ASP A 189 10.74 23.84 7.00
N PRO A 190 9.99 24.53 7.86
CA PRO A 190 8.99 25.53 7.44
C PRO A 190 9.58 26.69 6.64
N ASN A 191 10.90 26.96 6.77
CA ASN A 191 11.58 28.02 6.03
C ASN A 191 12.04 27.57 4.63
N ASP A 192 11.98 26.28 4.31
CA ASP A 192 12.30 25.72 2.98
C ASP A 192 11.09 24.90 2.47
N PRO A 193 9.96 25.55 2.13
CA PRO A 193 8.71 24.87 1.78
C PRO A 193 8.83 24.06 0.50
N ILE A 194 8.18 22.89 0.50
CA ILE A 194 8.10 21.99 -0.65
C ILE A 194 7.16 22.56 -1.70
N ARG A 195 7.62 22.60 -2.95
CA ARG A 195 6.81 22.86 -4.13
C ARG A 195 6.94 21.69 -5.10
N VAL A 196 5.80 21.19 -5.60
CA VAL A 196 5.74 20.04 -6.52
C VAL A 196 4.83 20.37 -7.69
N ARG A 197 5.25 20.03 -8.91
CA ARG A 197 4.43 20.10 -10.12
C ARG A 197 4.97 19.17 -11.21
N TYR A 198 4.19 18.95 -12.26
CA TYR A 198 4.53 18.01 -13.33
C TYR A 198 4.56 18.64 -14.72
N ASP A 199 4.25 19.92 -14.83
CA ASP A 199 4.13 20.66 -16.10
C ASP A 199 5.38 21.42 -16.51
N ALA A 200 6.11 22.03 -15.56
CA ALA A 200 7.27 22.86 -15.88
C ALA A 200 8.27 22.96 -14.71
N PRO A 201 9.56 23.26 -14.95
CA PRO A 201 10.55 23.49 -13.88
C PRO A 201 10.26 24.78 -13.11
N PHE A 202 10.65 24.82 -11.84
CA PHE A 202 10.57 26.05 -11.02
C PHE A 202 11.64 27.07 -11.38
N GLY A 203 12.78 26.63 -11.95
CA GLY A 203 13.87 27.49 -12.37
C GLY A 203 14.92 27.81 -11.30
N ASP A 204 14.70 27.41 -10.06
CA ASP A 204 15.59 27.62 -8.92
C ASP A 204 16.48 26.41 -8.59
N GLU A 205 16.17 25.24 -9.14
CA GLU A 205 16.98 24.04 -9.05
C GLU A 205 17.19 23.46 -10.45
N PRO A 206 18.39 22.91 -10.76
CA PRO A 206 18.66 22.33 -12.07
C PRO A 206 17.90 21.03 -12.27
N THR A 207 17.57 20.76 -13.53
CA THR A 207 16.96 19.49 -13.95
C THR A 207 18.04 18.48 -14.38
N GLY A 208 17.70 17.21 -14.47
CA GLY A 208 18.65 16.14 -14.78
C GLY A 208 19.27 16.26 -16.16
N ASP A 209 18.54 16.78 -17.15
CA ASP A 209 19.04 17.07 -18.49
C ASP A 209 19.99 18.27 -18.54
N GLN A 210 19.90 19.20 -17.59
CA GLN A 210 20.82 20.34 -17.46
C GLN A 210 22.15 19.99 -16.78
N ILE A 211 22.18 18.92 -15.95
CA ILE A 211 23.38 18.52 -15.19
C ILE A 211 23.72 17.03 -15.36
N PRO A 212 23.76 16.47 -16.58
CA PRO A 212 23.91 15.03 -16.80
C PRO A 212 25.19 14.44 -16.18
N ASP A 213 26.27 15.21 -16.11
CA ASP A 213 27.56 14.76 -15.55
C ASP A 213 27.59 14.70 -14.01
N ARG A 214 26.55 15.20 -13.35
CA ARG A 214 26.43 15.18 -11.87
C ARG A 214 25.49 14.11 -11.36
N LEU A 215 24.89 13.33 -12.25
CA LEU A 215 23.92 12.31 -11.87
C LEU A 215 24.61 11.00 -11.48
N LYS A 216 24.13 10.36 -10.41
CA LYS A 216 24.51 8.98 -10.02
C LYS A 216 24.02 7.95 -11.04
N ILE A 217 22.89 8.21 -11.66
CA ILE A 217 22.24 7.37 -12.68
C ILE A 217 21.94 8.26 -13.88
N LYS A 218 22.34 7.81 -15.06
CA LYS A 218 22.11 8.55 -16.31
C LYS A 218 20.60 8.81 -16.50
N ALA A 219 20.26 10.07 -16.78
CA ALA A 219 18.89 10.46 -17.11
C ALA A 219 18.42 9.84 -18.43
N ASP A 220 17.14 9.57 -18.53
CA ASP A 220 16.45 9.16 -19.76
C ASP A 220 15.31 10.16 -20.08
N LYS A 221 14.56 9.89 -21.17
CA LYS A 221 13.46 10.77 -21.59
C LYS A 221 12.35 10.93 -20.55
N SER A 222 12.16 9.93 -19.70
CA SER A 222 11.10 9.93 -18.67
C SER A 222 11.61 10.49 -17.35
N HIS A 223 12.90 10.28 -17.04
CA HIS A 223 13.54 10.63 -15.77
C HIS A 223 14.63 11.66 -16.02
N SER A 224 14.24 12.90 -16.33
CA SER A 224 15.17 14.00 -16.66
C SER A 224 14.85 15.30 -15.93
N GLN A 225 13.89 15.29 -15.00
CA GLN A 225 13.35 16.49 -14.38
C GLN A 225 14.02 16.79 -13.03
N ALA A 226 13.31 16.87 -11.91
CA ALA A 226 13.92 17.19 -10.62
C ALA A 226 15.05 16.24 -10.25
N VAL A 227 16.12 16.75 -9.61
CA VAL A 227 17.23 15.93 -9.12
C VAL A 227 17.20 15.87 -7.60
N VAL A 228 17.04 14.65 -7.07
CA VAL A 228 17.11 14.39 -5.62
C VAL A 228 18.12 13.28 -5.38
N ASN A 229 19.02 13.48 -4.44
CA ASN A 229 20.11 12.56 -4.11
C ASN A 229 20.99 12.18 -5.33
N GLY A 230 21.15 13.09 -6.31
CA GLY A 230 21.89 12.83 -7.54
C GLY A 230 21.18 11.93 -8.55
N ILE A 231 19.88 11.65 -8.35
CA ILE A 231 19.05 10.85 -9.25
C ILE A 231 17.96 11.73 -9.82
N SER A 232 17.80 11.68 -11.15
CA SER A 232 16.77 12.42 -11.88
C SER A 232 15.41 11.75 -11.73
N ARG A 233 14.36 12.56 -11.54
CA ARG A 233 13.00 12.10 -11.23
C ARG A 233 12.00 12.50 -12.31
N ILE A 234 10.78 11.96 -12.22
CA ILE A 234 9.61 12.41 -12.95
C ILE A 234 8.90 13.49 -12.14
N GLY A 235 8.65 14.64 -12.75
CA GLY A 235 8.09 15.82 -12.12
C GLY A 235 9.16 16.77 -11.56
N TYR A 236 8.72 17.95 -11.16
CA TYR A 236 9.57 19.03 -10.66
C TYR A 236 9.31 19.26 -9.19
N MET A 237 10.37 19.37 -8.41
CA MET A 237 10.34 19.65 -6.98
C MET A 237 11.35 20.73 -6.65
N SER A 238 10.95 21.64 -5.76
CA SER A 238 11.84 22.65 -5.20
C SER A 238 11.57 22.79 -3.71
N GLY A 239 12.59 23.17 -2.94
CA GLY A 239 12.52 23.23 -1.47
C GLY A 239 12.47 21.87 -0.78
N GLY A 240 12.17 21.87 0.52
CA GLY A 240 12.11 20.67 1.35
C GLY A 240 13.42 19.90 1.46
N ARG A 241 14.56 20.58 1.38
CA ARG A 241 15.89 19.92 1.32
C ARG A 241 16.17 19.04 2.51
N SER A 242 15.77 19.45 3.70
CA SER A 242 15.93 18.68 4.95
C SER A 242 15.06 17.42 5.01
N ALA A 243 13.95 17.39 4.28
CA ALA A 243 12.99 16.29 4.25
C ALA A 243 13.27 15.28 3.10
N ARG A 244 14.11 15.64 2.12
CA ARG A 244 14.39 14.77 0.97
C ARG A 244 15.10 13.50 1.41
N TRP A 245 14.60 12.36 0.96
CA TRP A 245 15.25 11.08 1.27
C TRP A 245 16.59 10.89 0.57
N VAL A 246 17.39 9.98 1.12
CA VAL A 246 18.57 9.38 0.50
C VAL A 246 18.14 7.99 0.04
N ASP A 247 18.31 7.68 -1.25
CA ASP A 247 17.81 6.42 -1.84
C ASP A 247 18.46 5.19 -1.22
N GLU A 248 19.73 5.31 -0.89
CA GLU A 248 20.53 4.25 -0.27
C GLU A 248 20.01 3.86 1.13
N ASP A 249 19.37 4.80 1.85
CA ASP A 249 18.88 4.61 3.21
C ASP A 249 17.41 4.16 3.25
N MET A 250 16.72 4.10 2.09
CA MET A 250 15.27 3.86 2.02
C MET A 250 14.87 2.52 2.64
N ALA A 251 15.61 1.44 2.35
CA ALA A 251 15.29 0.11 2.89
C ALA A 251 15.43 0.07 4.42
N ASP A 252 16.51 0.67 4.95
CA ASP A 252 16.73 0.74 6.39
C ASP A 252 15.71 1.63 7.10
N THR A 253 15.26 2.69 6.43
CA THR A 253 14.23 3.59 6.95
C THR A 253 12.88 2.90 7.11
N PHE A 254 12.49 2.04 6.16
CA PHE A 254 11.23 1.29 6.24
C PHE A 254 11.27 0.08 7.18
N THR A 255 12.45 -0.36 7.63
CA THR A 255 12.60 -1.53 8.48
C THR A 255 12.86 -1.20 9.95
N LYS A 256 12.99 0.09 10.30
CA LYS A 256 13.10 0.61 11.67
C LYS A 256 11.73 0.82 12.31
#